data_a1abc49ebc0aff5e362a05e7b6c5cf86
#
_entry.id   a1abc49ebc0aff5e362a05e7b6c5cf86
#
_cell.length_a   1.000
_cell.length_b   1.000
_cell.length_c   1.000
_cell.angle_alpha   90.00
_cell.angle_beta   90.00
_cell.angle_gamma   90.00
#
_symmetry.space_group_name_H-M   'P 1'
#
loop_
_entity.id
_entity.type
_entity.pdbx_description
1 polymer ?
#
loop_
_entity_poly.entity_id
_entity_poly.type
_entity_poly.pdbx_seq_one_letter_code
_entity_poly.pdbx_strand_id
1 'polypeptide(L)'
;NKTQIKRFKDIFELNKTDFDPVLIEKAIFKGFIDHDQKEVCYSDHEIFERYHKFKIKSGFETKKRVNLNELKQLEIGDYVTHIDHGVGVFGGLKKIDVNGKIQEAIKLTYGERDTLYVSIHLIHKICKYNGKDGTKPKIYKLGSGAWKKIKLKAKKRVKEVAFNLIEAYAKRKLKKGFQYGIDSSMQHELEASFIYEDTPDQIKSTIDIKKDMESLQPMDRLICGDVGFGKTEIAIRAAFKAIDNNKQVAVLVPTTVLAFQHFKTFSNRLKDFPVTVDYLNRFRTTKEKNLIIHELNEGKIDIIIGTHQLINNKINFKNLGLLIVDEEQKFGVSVKEKIRSLKENID
;
A
#
# COMPACT_ATOMS: atom_id res chain seq x y z
N ASN A 1 -8.44 -21.79 24.05
CA ASN A 1 -8.33 -22.97 23.18
C ASN A 1 -7.94 -24.19 24.01
N LYS A 2 -8.67 -25.30 23.91
CA LYS A 2 -8.46 -26.54 24.70
C LYS A 2 -7.03 -27.07 24.68
N THR A 3 -6.36 -26.95 23.51
CA THR A 3 -4.96 -27.37 23.35
C THR A 3 -3.98 -26.52 24.19
N GLN A 4 -4.28 -25.22 24.33
CA GLN A 4 -3.47 -24.30 25.13
C GLN A 4 -3.65 -24.51 26.63
N ILE A 5 -4.90 -24.79 27.06
CA ILE A 5 -5.21 -25.15 28.44
C ILE A 5 -4.46 -26.42 28.83
N LYS A 6 -4.45 -27.45 27.97
CA LYS A 6 -3.70 -28.68 28.21
C LYS A 6 -2.20 -28.40 28.36
N ARG A 7 -1.62 -27.64 27.44
CA ARG A 7 -0.21 -27.26 27.49
C ARG A 7 0.15 -26.45 28.72
N PHE A 8 -0.77 -25.60 29.19
CA PHE A 8 -0.59 -24.84 30.43
C PHE A 8 -0.56 -25.74 31.65
N LYS A 9 -1.49 -26.71 31.77
CA LYS A 9 -1.49 -27.72 32.82
C LYS A 9 -0.20 -28.54 32.81
N ASP A 10 0.23 -29.02 31.67
CA ASP A 10 1.48 -29.79 31.53
C ASP A 10 2.71 -29.00 32.06
N ILE A 11 2.75 -27.67 31.85
CA ILE A 11 3.85 -26.81 32.35
C ILE A 11 3.78 -26.67 33.89
N PHE A 12 2.58 -26.52 34.48
CA PHE A 12 2.42 -26.38 35.91
C PHE A 12 2.73 -27.70 36.65
N GLU A 13 2.29 -28.84 36.13
CA GLU A 13 2.61 -30.16 36.63
C GLU A 13 4.12 -30.46 36.61
N LEU A 14 4.81 -30.04 35.52
CA LEU A 14 6.25 -30.20 35.42
C LEU A 14 7.06 -29.36 36.42
N ASN A 15 6.56 -28.17 36.79
CA ASN A 15 7.29 -27.23 37.64
C ASN A 15 6.90 -27.35 39.14
N LYS A 16 6.00 -28.25 39.52
CA LYS A 16 5.55 -28.50 40.93
C LYS A 16 5.25 -27.19 41.68
N THR A 17 4.50 -26.28 41.08
CA THR A 17 4.11 -25.02 41.74
C THR A 17 2.83 -25.21 42.51
N ASP A 18 2.79 -24.70 43.75
CA ASP A 18 1.61 -24.73 44.64
C ASP A 18 0.48 -23.77 44.22
N PHE A 19 0.48 -23.34 42.95
CA PHE A 19 -0.46 -22.38 42.40
C PHE A 19 -1.45 -23.11 41.48
N ASP A 20 -2.73 -23.14 41.86
CA ASP A 20 -3.81 -23.76 41.09
C ASP A 20 -4.71 -22.68 40.44
N PRO A 21 -4.41 -22.24 39.22
CA PRO A 21 -5.17 -21.20 38.54
C PRO A 21 -6.48 -21.73 37.98
N VAL A 22 -7.54 -20.95 38.07
CA VAL A 22 -8.82 -21.23 37.42
C VAL A 22 -8.67 -20.97 35.90
N LEU A 23 -8.82 -22.03 35.09
CA LEU A 23 -8.68 -21.96 33.65
C LEU A 23 -10.04 -21.81 32.96
N ILE A 24 -10.25 -20.68 32.30
CA ILE A 24 -11.52 -20.34 31.63
C ILE A 24 -11.33 -20.36 30.11
N GLU A 25 -12.18 -21.09 29.38
CA GLU A 25 -12.20 -21.11 27.92
C GLU A 25 -13.09 -19.97 27.37
N LYS A 26 -12.59 -18.74 27.44
CA LYS A 26 -13.23 -17.57 26.84
C LYS A 26 -12.18 -16.76 26.07
N ALA A 27 -12.60 -16.13 24.97
CA ALA A 27 -11.77 -15.18 24.26
C ALA A 27 -11.82 -13.84 24.99
N ILE A 28 -10.68 -13.41 25.55
CA ILE A 28 -10.48 -12.07 26.09
C ILE A 28 -9.31 -11.42 25.37
N PHE A 29 -9.45 -10.13 25.09
CA PHE A 29 -8.44 -9.38 24.34
C PHE A 29 -7.23 -9.03 25.20
N LYS A 30 -7.46 -8.70 26.47
CA LYS A 30 -6.44 -8.32 27.45
C LYS A 30 -6.86 -8.80 28.84
N GLY A 31 -5.88 -9.19 29.64
CA GLY A 31 -6.10 -9.48 31.04
C GLY A 31 -6.45 -8.20 31.84
N PHE A 32 -6.99 -8.38 33.01
CA PHE A 32 -7.39 -7.31 33.93
C PHE A 32 -7.10 -7.66 35.37
N ILE A 33 -7.01 -6.67 36.23
CA ILE A 33 -6.91 -6.82 37.70
C ILE A 33 -8.14 -6.14 38.27
N ASP A 34 -8.94 -6.91 38.98
CA ASP A 34 -10.06 -6.43 39.78
C ASP A 34 -9.63 -6.32 41.25
N HIS A 35 -9.49 -5.10 41.73
CA HIS A 35 -9.06 -4.81 43.10
C HIS A 35 -10.18 -5.04 44.15
N ASP A 36 -11.45 -4.91 43.72
CA ASP A 36 -12.60 -5.07 44.63
C ASP A 36 -12.87 -6.54 44.92
N GLN A 37 -12.81 -7.38 43.89
CA GLN A 37 -12.97 -8.82 44.01
C GLN A 37 -11.66 -9.57 44.28
N LYS A 38 -10.53 -8.86 44.24
CA LYS A 38 -9.18 -9.43 44.39
C LYS A 38 -8.86 -10.54 43.39
N GLU A 39 -9.35 -10.37 42.17
CA GLU A 39 -9.13 -11.29 41.07
C GLU A 39 -8.14 -10.72 40.06
N VAL A 40 -7.28 -11.59 39.54
CA VAL A 40 -6.34 -11.26 38.46
C VAL A 40 -6.59 -12.22 37.32
N CYS A 41 -6.89 -11.69 36.17
CA CYS A 41 -7.12 -12.45 34.96
C CYS A 41 -6.00 -12.18 33.94
N TYR A 42 -5.36 -13.22 33.46
CA TYR A 42 -4.36 -13.16 32.40
C TYR A 42 -4.89 -13.78 31.11
N SER A 43 -4.65 -13.15 29.99
CA SER A 43 -4.89 -13.76 28.70
C SER A 43 -3.71 -14.68 28.30
N ASP A 44 -3.97 -15.66 27.45
CA ASP A 44 -2.91 -16.52 26.88
C ASP A 44 -1.85 -15.74 26.11
N HIS A 45 -2.23 -14.59 25.54
CA HIS A 45 -1.32 -13.68 24.87
C HIS A 45 -0.31 -13.05 25.82
N GLU A 46 -0.73 -12.69 27.03
CA GLU A 46 0.14 -12.12 28.06
C GLU A 46 1.05 -13.18 28.69
N ILE A 47 0.50 -14.36 28.97
CA ILE A 47 1.25 -15.46 29.60
C ILE A 47 2.36 -16.00 28.66
N PHE A 48 2.06 -16.12 27.38
CA PHE A 48 2.99 -16.69 26.39
C PHE A 48 3.72 -15.63 25.55
N GLU A 49 3.64 -14.35 25.94
CA GLU A 49 4.21 -13.21 25.20
C GLU A 49 3.86 -13.25 23.69
N ARG A 50 2.70 -13.80 23.39
CA ARG A 50 2.20 -13.89 22.02
C ARG A 50 1.52 -12.59 21.66
N TYR A 51 2.24 -11.51 21.76
CA TYR A 51 1.84 -10.35 20.98
C TYR A 51 1.79 -10.81 19.53
N HIS A 52 0.70 -10.52 18.84
CA HIS A 52 0.71 -10.49 17.40
C HIS A 52 1.71 -9.40 16.99
N LYS A 53 2.99 -9.71 17.14
CA LYS A 53 3.97 -9.13 16.25
C LYS A 53 3.53 -9.66 14.90
N PHE A 54 2.71 -8.87 14.19
CA PHE A 54 2.77 -8.86 12.76
C PHE A 54 4.27 -8.69 12.49
N LYS A 55 4.95 -9.79 12.31
CA LYS A 55 6.17 -9.78 11.54
C LYS A 55 5.64 -9.35 10.19
N ILE A 56 5.64 -8.04 9.96
CA ILE A 56 5.82 -7.53 8.63
C ILE A 56 7.02 -8.35 8.20
N LYS A 57 6.79 -9.39 7.41
CA LYS A 57 7.87 -10.01 6.66
C LYS A 57 8.48 -8.78 6.01
N SER A 58 9.64 -8.38 6.49
CA SER A 58 10.41 -7.27 5.97
C SER A 58 10.73 -7.67 4.54
N GLY A 59 9.81 -7.37 3.70
CA GLY A 59 9.83 -7.87 2.36
C GLY A 59 9.48 -6.77 1.39
N PHE A 60 10.32 -5.81 1.26
CA PHE A 60 10.84 -5.63 -0.08
C PHE A 60 11.69 -6.89 -0.34
N GLU A 61 11.03 -7.98 -0.76
CA GLU A 61 11.72 -9.09 -1.38
C GLU A 61 12.48 -8.45 -2.56
N THR A 62 13.75 -8.18 -2.31
CA THR A 62 14.72 -8.04 -3.35
C THR A 62 14.39 -9.12 -4.36
N LYS A 63 13.94 -8.72 -5.56
CA LYS A 63 13.56 -9.52 -6.72
C LYS A 63 13.88 -10.99 -6.51
N LYS A 64 12.88 -11.84 -6.52
CA LYS A 64 13.02 -13.28 -6.32
C LYS A 64 14.22 -13.79 -7.07
N ARG A 65 15.33 -13.93 -6.34
CA ARG A 65 16.49 -14.63 -6.82
C ARG A 65 16.04 -16.07 -6.94
N VAL A 66 16.32 -16.71 -8.06
CA VAL A 66 15.94 -18.11 -8.26
C VAL A 66 16.56 -18.90 -7.12
N ASN A 67 15.74 -19.44 -6.23
CA ASN A 67 16.16 -20.41 -5.23
C ASN A 67 16.25 -21.78 -5.89
N LEU A 68 17.00 -22.70 -5.31
CA LEU A 68 17.08 -24.09 -5.79
C LEU A 68 15.70 -24.74 -6.04
N ASN A 69 14.67 -24.34 -5.29
CA ASN A 69 13.31 -24.81 -5.49
C ASN A 69 12.64 -24.21 -6.75
N GLU A 70 12.99 -22.99 -7.12
CA GLU A 70 12.48 -22.35 -8.35
C GLU A 70 13.21 -22.86 -9.60
N LEU A 71 14.46 -23.31 -9.45
CA LEU A 71 15.18 -23.98 -10.54
C LEU A 71 14.47 -25.26 -10.97
N LYS A 72 13.86 -25.99 -10.04
CA LYS A 72 13.06 -27.19 -10.33
C LYS A 72 11.77 -26.90 -11.09
N GLN A 73 11.32 -25.65 -11.09
CA GLN A 73 10.12 -25.19 -11.80
C GLN A 73 10.42 -24.62 -13.21
N LEU A 74 11.72 -24.52 -13.58
CA LEU A 74 12.11 -24.08 -14.91
C LEU A 74 12.10 -25.27 -15.87
N GLU A 75 11.38 -25.12 -16.97
CA GLU A 75 11.35 -26.07 -18.06
C GLU A 75 12.37 -25.70 -19.15
N ILE A 76 12.89 -26.72 -19.86
CA ILE A 76 13.78 -26.46 -20.99
C ILE A 76 13.00 -25.69 -22.06
N GLY A 77 13.53 -24.52 -22.44
CA GLY A 77 12.87 -23.59 -23.34
C GLY A 77 12.33 -22.33 -22.65
N ASP A 78 12.27 -22.30 -21.33
CA ASP A 78 11.87 -21.10 -20.57
C ASP A 78 12.84 -19.95 -20.79
N TYR A 79 12.29 -18.73 -20.85
CA TYR A 79 13.11 -17.53 -20.87
C TYR A 79 13.58 -17.17 -19.47
N VAL A 80 14.88 -16.94 -19.35
CA VAL A 80 15.53 -16.53 -18.10
C VAL A 80 16.40 -15.31 -18.34
N THR A 81 16.53 -14.48 -17.32
CA THR A 81 17.36 -13.27 -17.38
C THR A 81 18.59 -13.45 -16.51
N HIS A 82 19.76 -13.36 -17.11
CA HIS A 82 21.04 -13.26 -16.40
C HIS A 82 21.39 -11.79 -16.17
N ILE A 83 21.78 -11.42 -14.96
CA ILE A 83 22.03 -10.02 -14.58
C ILE A 83 23.09 -9.33 -15.46
N ASP A 84 24.07 -10.07 -15.93
CA ASP A 84 25.19 -9.53 -16.71
C ASP A 84 25.05 -9.75 -18.23
N HIS A 85 24.33 -10.80 -18.65
CA HIS A 85 24.25 -11.22 -20.07
C HIS A 85 22.86 -11.05 -20.69
N GLY A 86 21.84 -10.72 -19.91
CA GLY A 86 20.49 -10.47 -20.42
C GLY A 86 19.64 -11.70 -20.55
N VAL A 87 18.65 -11.64 -21.46
CA VAL A 87 17.67 -12.70 -21.63
C VAL A 87 18.24 -13.82 -22.50
N GLY A 88 18.18 -15.03 -21.98
CA GLY A 88 18.52 -16.27 -22.68
C GLY A 88 17.45 -17.33 -22.50
N VAL A 89 17.60 -18.46 -23.13
CA VAL A 89 16.73 -19.65 -23.04
C VAL A 89 17.38 -20.68 -22.13
N PHE A 90 16.62 -21.20 -21.18
CA PHE A 90 17.09 -22.26 -20.29
C PHE A 90 17.22 -23.57 -21.04
N GLY A 91 18.43 -24.13 -21.02
CA GLY A 91 18.80 -25.39 -21.71
C GLY A 91 19.04 -26.57 -20.75
N GLY A 92 18.54 -26.46 -19.51
CA GLY A 92 18.67 -27.50 -18.49
C GLY A 92 20.00 -27.43 -17.71
N LEU A 93 20.17 -28.40 -16.82
CA LEU A 93 21.41 -28.61 -16.06
C LEU A 93 22.37 -29.51 -16.85
N LYS A 94 23.65 -29.16 -16.85
CA LYS A 94 24.73 -29.94 -17.52
C LYS A 94 25.91 -30.10 -16.56
N LYS A 95 26.51 -31.25 -16.57
CA LYS A 95 27.80 -31.48 -15.91
C LYS A 95 28.89 -31.02 -16.86
N ILE A 96 29.74 -30.14 -16.39
CA ILE A 96 30.91 -29.63 -17.14
C ILE A 96 32.17 -29.93 -16.36
N ASP A 97 33.24 -30.28 -17.08
CA ASP A 97 34.55 -30.41 -16.49
C ASP A 97 35.25 -29.05 -16.47
N VAL A 98 35.63 -28.62 -15.29
CA VAL A 98 36.42 -27.40 -15.08
C VAL A 98 37.69 -27.77 -14.35
N ASN A 99 38.80 -27.79 -15.06
CA ASN A 99 40.14 -28.15 -14.51
C ASN A 99 40.18 -29.54 -13.82
N GLY A 100 39.60 -30.57 -14.44
CA GLY A 100 39.56 -31.94 -13.92
C GLY A 100 38.52 -32.17 -12.79
N LYS A 101 37.65 -31.19 -12.48
CA LYS A 101 36.58 -31.32 -11.52
C LYS A 101 35.22 -31.20 -12.21
N ILE A 102 34.41 -32.23 -12.08
CA ILE A 102 33.04 -32.21 -12.62
C ILE A 102 32.16 -31.27 -11.75
N GLN A 103 31.60 -30.24 -12.37
CA GLN A 103 30.69 -29.30 -11.72
C GLN A 103 29.36 -29.26 -12.46
N GLU A 104 28.26 -29.05 -11.70
CA GLU A 104 26.94 -28.82 -12.29
C GLU A 104 26.80 -27.35 -12.67
N ALA A 105 26.34 -27.12 -13.90
CA ALA A 105 26.10 -25.79 -14.43
C ALA A 105 24.75 -25.70 -15.14
N ILE A 106 24.17 -24.51 -15.10
CA ILE A 106 22.96 -24.15 -15.81
C ILE A 106 23.38 -23.75 -17.24
N LYS A 107 22.80 -24.42 -18.23
CA LYS A 107 23.00 -24.06 -19.64
C LYS A 107 22.02 -22.98 -20.03
N LEU A 108 22.50 -21.84 -20.53
CA LEU A 108 21.69 -20.78 -21.12
C LEU A 108 22.09 -20.61 -22.59
N THR A 109 21.08 -20.54 -23.47
CA THR A 109 21.31 -20.32 -24.91
C THR A 109 20.88 -18.90 -25.29
N TYR A 110 21.72 -18.23 -26.05
CA TYR A 110 21.55 -16.86 -26.55
C TYR A 110 21.42 -16.82 -28.08
N GLY A 111 21.40 -15.62 -28.65
CA GLY A 111 21.33 -15.42 -30.10
C GLY A 111 22.51 -16.10 -30.84
N GLU A 112 22.27 -16.56 -32.06
CA GLU A 112 23.22 -17.28 -32.91
C GLU A 112 23.74 -18.60 -32.28
N ARG A 113 22.97 -19.20 -31.36
CA ARG A 113 23.27 -20.44 -30.62
C ARG A 113 24.46 -20.31 -29.63
N ASP A 114 24.83 -19.09 -29.27
CA ASP A 114 25.79 -18.87 -28.19
C ASP A 114 25.34 -19.56 -26.89
N THR A 115 26.24 -20.23 -26.22
CA THR A 115 25.93 -20.95 -24.98
C THR A 115 26.73 -20.37 -23.82
N LEU A 116 26.07 -20.13 -22.71
CA LEU A 116 26.66 -19.73 -21.43
C LEU A 116 26.37 -20.81 -20.39
N TYR A 117 27.44 -21.27 -19.73
CA TYR A 117 27.32 -22.17 -18.58
C TYR A 117 27.47 -21.34 -17.29
N VAL A 118 26.46 -21.36 -16.45
CA VAL A 118 26.47 -20.65 -15.16
C VAL A 118 26.55 -21.69 -14.04
N SER A 119 27.57 -21.61 -13.21
CA SER A 119 27.68 -22.47 -12.04
C SER A 119 26.46 -22.38 -11.14
N ILE A 120 26.04 -23.50 -10.56
CA ILE A 120 24.89 -23.51 -9.58
C ILE A 120 25.13 -22.54 -8.43
N HIS A 121 26.35 -22.31 -8.00
CA HIS A 121 26.66 -21.32 -6.97
C HIS A 121 26.30 -19.88 -7.37
N LEU A 122 26.20 -19.60 -8.67
CA LEU A 122 25.86 -18.31 -9.23
C LEU A 122 24.35 -18.20 -9.62
N ILE A 123 23.53 -19.12 -9.16
CA ILE A 123 22.08 -19.14 -9.44
C ILE A 123 21.38 -17.80 -9.07
N HIS A 124 21.89 -17.11 -8.07
CA HIS A 124 21.41 -15.79 -7.66
C HIS A 124 21.53 -14.70 -8.75
N LYS A 125 22.31 -14.97 -9.81
CA LYS A 125 22.44 -14.07 -10.97
C LYS A 125 21.38 -14.32 -12.04
N ILE A 126 20.53 -15.32 -11.87
CA ILE A 126 19.51 -15.72 -12.82
C ILE A 126 18.13 -15.49 -12.20
N CYS A 127 17.17 -15.06 -12.99
CA CYS A 127 15.75 -14.98 -12.62
C CYS A 127 14.88 -15.39 -13.80
N LYS A 128 13.70 -15.96 -13.53
CA LYS A 128 12.70 -16.24 -14.56
C LYS A 128 12.29 -14.93 -15.24
N TYR A 129 12.22 -14.94 -16.55
CA TYR A 129 11.80 -13.77 -17.30
C TYR A 129 10.30 -13.56 -17.14
N ASN A 130 9.89 -12.43 -16.58
CA ASN A 130 8.50 -12.01 -16.49
C ASN A 130 8.28 -10.84 -17.45
N GLY A 131 7.89 -11.15 -18.68
CA GLY A 131 7.52 -10.16 -19.69
C GLY A 131 6.04 -9.81 -19.65
N LYS A 132 5.62 -8.90 -20.53
CA LYS A 132 4.20 -8.69 -20.78
C LYS A 132 3.64 -9.97 -21.43
N ASP A 133 2.47 -10.39 -20.96
CA ASP A 133 1.82 -11.62 -21.43
C ASP A 133 1.79 -11.70 -22.97
N GLY A 134 2.28 -12.82 -23.50
CA GLY A 134 2.25 -13.16 -24.93
C GLY A 134 3.39 -12.60 -25.79
N THR A 135 4.28 -11.76 -25.26
CA THR A 135 5.40 -11.23 -26.06
C THR A 135 6.70 -11.97 -25.83
N LYS A 136 7.28 -12.56 -26.91
CA LYS A 136 8.60 -13.19 -26.82
C LYS A 136 9.69 -12.14 -26.62
N PRO A 137 10.60 -12.31 -25.63
CA PRO A 137 11.69 -11.36 -25.44
C PRO A 137 12.71 -11.40 -26.59
N LYS A 138 13.35 -10.28 -26.84
CA LYS A 138 14.46 -10.24 -27.78
C LYS A 138 15.72 -10.81 -27.14
N ILE A 139 16.23 -11.89 -27.72
CA ILE A 139 17.46 -12.53 -27.27
C ILE A 139 18.62 -11.91 -28.07
N TYR A 140 19.65 -11.47 -27.36
CA TYR A 140 20.83 -10.86 -27.95
C TYR A 140 22.01 -11.85 -27.98
N LYS A 141 22.96 -11.64 -28.89
CA LYS A 141 24.22 -12.38 -28.94
C LYS A 141 25.08 -12.05 -27.73
N LEU A 142 25.76 -13.06 -27.17
CA LEU A 142 26.72 -12.86 -26.09
C LEU A 142 27.83 -11.91 -26.54
N GLY A 143 28.27 -11.03 -25.64
CA GLY A 143 29.35 -10.10 -25.92
C GLY A 143 29.01 -8.92 -26.82
N SER A 144 27.82 -8.85 -27.42
CA SER A 144 27.40 -7.75 -28.33
C SER A 144 27.29 -6.36 -27.67
N GLY A 145 27.42 -6.28 -26.34
CA GLY A 145 27.22 -5.03 -25.59
C GLY A 145 25.78 -4.50 -25.56
N ALA A 146 24.84 -5.11 -26.29
CA ALA A 146 23.46 -4.68 -26.38
C ALA A 146 22.77 -4.67 -24.99
N TRP A 147 22.95 -5.70 -24.18
CA TRP A 147 22.43 -5.74 -22.83
C TRP A 147 23.00 -4.64 -21.93
N LYS A 148 24.31 -4.38 -22.02
CA LYS A 148 24.95 -3.31 -21.27
C LYS A 148 24.35 -1.94 -21.64
N LYS A 149 24.10 -1.69 -22.93
CA LYS A 149 23.42 -0.45 -23.41
C LYS A 149 22.01 -0.32 -22.84
N ILE A 150 21.21 -1.41 -22.83
CA ILE A 150 19.85 -1.43 -22.27
C ILE A 150 19.89 -1.13 -20.77
N LYS A 151 20.77 -1.78 -20.02
CA LYS A 151 20.96 -1.51 -18.59
C LYS A 151 21.34 -0.06 -18.31
N LEU A 152 22.28 0.49 -19.05
CA LEU A 152 22.70 1.88 -18.91
C LEU A 152 21.54 2.86 -19.21
N LYS A 153 20.79 2.61 -20.28
CA LYS A 153 19.61 3.43 -20.61
C LYS A 153 18.55 3.37 -19.52
N ALA A 154 18.25 2.16 -19.02
CA ALA A 154 17.31 1.99 -17.92
C ALA A 154 17.79 2.68 -16.63
N LYS A 155 19.08 2.54 -16.28
CA LYS A 155 19.69 3.19 -15.11
C LYS A 155 19.62 4.71 -15.22
N LYS A 156 19.91 5.28 -16.41
CA LYS A 156 19.80 6.71 -16.64
C LYS A 156 18.37 7.20 -16.44
N ARG A 157 17.39 6.51 -17.05
CA ARG A 157 15.97 6.87 -16.91
C ARG A 157 15.48 6.78 -15.44
N VAL A 158 15.87 5.74 -14.70
CA VAL A 158 15.53 5.61 -13.29
C VAL A 158 16.14 6.75 -12.47
N LYS A 159 17.40 7.15 -12.78
CA LYS A 159 18.06 8.28 -12.11
C LYS A 159 17.35 9.60 -12.40
N GLU A 160 16.94 9.85 -13.64
CA GLU A 160 16.16 11.04 -14.03
C GLU A 160 14.82 11.10 -13.27
N VAL A 161 14.08 9.99 -13.26
CA VAL A 161 12.81 9.90 -12.50
C VAL A 161 13.04 10.14 -11.02
N ALA A 162 14.08 9.54 -10.44
CA ALA A 162 14.40 9.73 -9.02
C ALA A 162 14.75 11.19 -8.71
N PHE A 163 15.52 11.85 -9.60
CA PHE A 163 15.87 13.26 -9.44
C PHE A 163 14.62 14.16 -9.46
N ASN A 164 13.74 13.97 -10.44
CA ASN A 164 12.49 14.72 -10.53
C ASN A 164 11.59 14.52 -9.29
N LEU A 165 11.57 13.28 -8.73
CA LEU A 165 10.84 13.00 -7.52
C LEU A 165 11.42 13.72 -6.30
N ILE A 166 12.75 13.72 -6.16
CA ILE A 166 13.43 14.42 -5.06
C ILE A 166 13.18 15.94 -5.16
N GLU A 167 13.27 16.49 -6.37
CA GLU A 167 13.00 17.91 -6.60
C GLU A 167 11.55 18.29 -6.26
N ALA A 168 10.58 17.49 -6.71
CA ALA A 168 9.17 17.70 -6.38
C ALA A 168 8.92 17.61 -4.86
N TYR A 169 9.56 16.65 -4.19
CA TYR A 169 9.46 16.50 -2.73
C TYR A 169 10.09 17.69 -2.00
N ALA A 170 11.27 18.16 -2.44
CA ALA A 170 11.95 19.32 -1.86
C ALA A 170 11.12 20.58 -2.02
N LYS A 171 10.56 20.82 -3.23
CA LYS A 171 9.66 21.96 -3.49
C LYS A 171 8.44 21.93 -2.56
N ARG A 172 7.82 20.78 -2.37
CA ARG A 172 6.66 20.63 -1.48
C ARG A 172 7.03 20.93 -0.03
N LYS A 173 8.18 20.42 0.45
CA LYS A 173 8.64 20.64 1.83
C LYS A 173 8.92 22.12 2.16
N LEU A 174 9.25 22.92 1.15
CA LEU A 174 9.48 24.37 1.30
C LEU A 174 8.19 25.20 1.25
N LYS A 175 7.09 24.62 0.74
CA LYS A 175 5.81 25.32 0.67
C LYS A 175 5.07 25.24 2.00
N LYS A 176 4.39 26.32 2.36
CA LYS A 176 3.45 26.35 3.48
C LYS A 176 2.10 25.83 3.00
N GLY A 177 1.55 24.83 3.70
CA GLY A 177 0.19 24.35 3.52
C GLY A 177 -0.82 25.21 4.29
N PHE A 178 -2.06 24.78 4.25
CA PHE A 178 -3.10 25.34 5.10
C PHE A 178 -3.03 24.67 6.47
N GLN A 179 -2.93 25.43 7.53
CA GLN A 179 -2.97 24.92 8.90
C GLN A 179 -4.42 24.83 9.35
N TYR A 180 -4.92 23.62 9.56
CA TYR A 180 -6.27 23.40 10.07
C TYR A 180 -6.36 23.73 11.56
N GLY A 181 -7.52 24.18 12.01
CA GLY A 181 -7.80 24.41 13.42
C GLY A 181 -7.89 23.13 14.23
N ILE A 182 -7.96 23.28 15.55
CA ILE A 182 -8.30 22.17 16.46
C ILE A 182 -9.71 21.63 16.16
N ASP A 183 -10.01 20.42 16.62
CA ASP A 183 -11.31 19.80 16.40
C ASP A 183 -12.44 20.62 17.03
N SER A 184 -13.51 20.82 16.26
CA SER A 184 -14.75 21.44 16.73
C SER A 184 -15.63 20.45 17.48
N SER A 185 -16.70 20.94 18.11
CA SER A 185 -17.73 20.11 18.71
C SER A 185 -18.39 19.17 17.69
N MET A 186 -18.60 19.64 16.45
CA MET A 186 -19.15 18.81 15.37
C MET A 186 -18.22 17.67 14.95
N GLN A 187 -16.89 17.90 14.95
CA GLN A 187 -15.91 16.83 14.70
C GLN A 187 -15.99 15.75 15.79
N HIS A 188 -16.08 16.15 17.05
CA HIS A 188 -16.25 15.20 18.15
C HIS A 188 -17.58 14.44 18.08
N GLU A 189 -18.65 15.10 17.70
CA GLU A 189 -19.97 14.48 17.50
C GLU A 189 -19.92 13.45 16.36
N LEU A 190 -19.30 13.79 15.24
CA LEU A 190 -19.10 12.86 14.14
C LEU A 190 -18.33 11.61 14.62
N GLU A 191 -17.24 11.77 15.34
CA GLU A 191 -16.44 10.64 15.82
C GLU A 191 -17.19 9.80 16.85
N ALA A 192 -17.92 10.44 17.78
CA ALA A 192 -18.74 9.76 18.78
C ALA A 192 -19.93 9.00 18.17
N SER A 193 -20.47 9.47 17.04
CA SER A 193 -21.57 8.79 16.33
C SER A 193 -21.15 7.54 15.55
N PHE A 194 -19.87 7.17 15.59
CA PHE A 194 -19.41 5.94 14.94
C PHE A 194 -19.88 4.72 15.72
N ILE A 195 -20.60 3.82 15.04
CA ILE A 195 -21.29 2.68 15.68
C ILE A 195 -20.36 1.53 16.11
N TYR A 196 -19.10 1.56 15.69
CA TYR A 196 -18.09 0.55 16.02
C TYR A 196 -17.05 1.14 16.96
N GLU A 197 -16.42 0.29 17.76
CA GLU A 197 -15.25 0.68 18.53
C GLU A 197 -14.02 0.81 17.62
N ASP A 198 -13.30 1.91 17.77
CA ASP A 198 -12.07 2.13 17.02
C ASP A 198 -10.97 1.17 17.49
N THR A 199 -10.29 0.57 16.55
CA THR A 199 -9.08 -0.21 16.86
C THR A 199 -7.94 0.72 17.26
N PRO A 200 -6.94 0.24 18.04
CA PRO A 200 -5.77 1.05 18.40
C PRO A 200 -5.05 1.68 17.20
N ASP A 201 -5.01 0.97 16.07
CA ASP A 201 -4.40 1.47 14.84
C ASP A 201 -5.25 2.56 14.16
N GLN A 202 -6.58 2.46 14.24
CA GLN A 202 -7.49 3.51 13.73
C GLN A 202 -7.35 4.78 14.58
N ILE A 203 -7.33 4.67 15.91
CA ILE A 203 -7.11 5.79 16.82
C ILE A 203 -5.78 6.47 16.50
N LYS A 204 -4.69 5.70 16.43
CA LYS A 204 -3.37 6.22 16.11
C LYS A 204 -3.34 6.92 14.76
N SER A 205 -3.91 6.30 13.72
CA SER A 205 -3.95 6.88 12.37
C SER A 205 -4.74 8.18 12.34
N THR A 206 -5.86 8.25 13.05
CA THR A 206 -6.69 9.46 13.17
C THR A 206 -5.91 10.60 13.86
N ILE A 207 -5.24 10.29 14.97
CA ILE A 207 -4.41 11.27 15.69
C ILE A 207 -3.27 11.79 14.80
N ASP A 208 -2.58 10.87 14.13
CA ASP A 208 -1.47 11.21 13.25
C ASP A 208 -1.91 12.11 12.08
N ILE A 209 -3.06 11.84 11.46
CA ILE A 209 -3.63 12.66 10.39
C ILE A 209 -3.99 14.05 10.89
N LYS A 210 -4.71 14.14 12.02
CA LYS A 210 -5.09 15.42 12.62
C LYS A 210 -3.88 16.28 12.92
N LYS A 211 -2.85 15.68 13.52
CA LYS A 211 -1.57 16.35 13.82
C LYS A 211 -0.87 16.87 12.57
N ASP A 212 -0.88 16.09 11.48
CA ASP A 212 -0.30 16.53 10.21
C ASP A 212 -1.11 17.68 9.60
N MET A 213 -2.44 17.59 9.57
CA MET A 213 -3.32 18.65 9.07
C MET A 213 -3.20 19.96 9.90
N GLU A 214 -2.93 19.86 11.19
CA GLU A 214 -2.70 21.01 12.08
C GLU A 214 -1.30 21.60 11.95
N SER A 215 -0.42 20.99 11.15
CA SER A 215 0.91 21.51 10.88
C SER A 215 0.90 22.55 9.75
N LEU A 216 1.97 23.38 9.71
CA LEU A 216 2.17 24.32 8.59
C LEU A 216 2.67 23.66 7.30
N GLN A 217 3.04 22.39 7.35
CA GLN A 217 3.53 21.66 6.19
C GLN A 217 2.41 20.86 5.57
N PRO A 218 2.25 20.87 4.22
CA PRO A 218 1.23 20.07 3.55
C PRO A 218 1.42 18.58 3.87
N MET A 219 0.37 17.92 4.34
CA MET A 219 0.38 16.50 4.66
C MET A 219 0.57 15.64 3.41
N ASP A 220 1.41 14.62 3.47
CA ASP A 220 1.50 13.54 2.48
C ASP A 220 1.60 12.21 3.23
N ARG A 221 0.44 11.68 3.62
CA ARG A 221 0.34 10.51 4.48
C ARG A 221 -0.25 9.30 3.75
N LEU A 222 0.40 8.16 3.86
CA LEU A 222 -0.09 6.88 3.38
C LEU A 222 -0.72 6.09 4.53
N ILE A 223 -2.00 5.73 4.37
CA ILE A 223 -2.72 4.85 5.29
C ILE A 223 -2.78 3.44 4.70
N CYS A 224 -2.11 2.50 5.34
CA CYS A 224 -2.10 1.10 4.93
C CYS A 224 -3.00 0.28 5.86
N GLY A 225 -3.78 -0.61 5.27
CA GLY A 225 -4.64 -1.55 6.01
C GLY A 225 -5.32 -2.50 5.03
N ASP A 226 -5.68 -3.67 5.50
CA ASP A 226 -6.41 -4.66 4.68
C ASP A 226 -7.83 -4.19 4.35
N VAL A 227 -8.49 -4.91 3.45
CA VAL A 227 -9.89 -4.63 3.08
C VAL A 227 -10.78 -4.87 4.31
N GLY A 228 -11.70 -3.93 4.58
CA GLY A 228 -12.60 -4.01 5.73
C GLY A 228 -12.08 -3.40 7.04
N PHE A 229 -10.84 -2.94 7.11
CA PHE A 229 -10.22 -2.34 8.31
C PHE A 229 -10.58 -0.86 8.54
N GLY A 230 -11.67 -0.38 7.98
CA GLY A 230 -12.22 0.94 8.28
C GLY A 230 -11.43 2.14 7.75
N LYS A 231 -10.53 1.96 6.74
CA LYS A 231 -9.79 3.07 6.11
C LYS A 231 -10.70 4.22 5.67
N THR A 232 -11.90 3.88 5.19
CA THR A 232 -12.88 4.87 4.72
C THR A 232 -13.39 5.76 5.85
N GLU A 233 -13.57 5.24 7.06
CA GLU A 233 -13.97 6.06 8.21
C GLU A 233 -12.89 7.09 8.57
N ILE A 234 -11.63 6.68 8.55
CA ILE A 234 -10.50 7.60 8.78
C ILE A 234 -10.48 8.71 7.72
N ALA A 235 -10.73 8.35 6.45
CA ALA A 235 -10.84 9.31 5.36
C ALA A 235 -12.01 10.29 5.54
N ILE A 236 -13.16 9.82 6.04
CA ILE A 236 -14.33 10.66 6.33
C ILE A 236 -14.02 11.66 7.46
N ARG A 237 -13.37 11.22 8.53
CA ARG A 237 -12.96 12.10 9.64
C ARG A 237 -12.01 13.20 9.19
N ALA A 238 -11.03 12.85 8.35
CA ALA A 238 -10.13 13.84 7.74
C ALA A 238 -10.87 14.81 6.80
N ALA A 239 -11.79 14.29 5.98
CA ALA A 239 -12.62 15.10 5.10
C ALA A 239 -13.48 16.08 5.88
N PHE A 240 -14.12 15.64 6.95
CA PHE A 240 -14.95 16.50 7.78
C PHE A 240 -14.13 17.60 8.46
N LYS A 241 -12.95 17.29 8.98
CA LYS A 241 -12.02 18.30 9.53
C LYS A 241 -11.65 19.36 8.49
N ALA A 242 -11.48 18.98 7.23
CA ALA A 242 -11.20 19.93 6.16
C ALA A 242 -12.41 20.84 5.89
N ILE A 243 -13.62 20.27 5.85
CA ILE A 243 -14.87 21.02 5.63
C ILE A 243 -15.17 21.98 6.77
N ASP A 244 -14.98 21.55 8.00
CA ASP A 244 -15.13 22.36 9.20
C ASP A 244 -14.22 23.61 9.20
N ASN A 245 -13.14 23.56 8.44
CA ASN A 245 -12.25 24.68 8.17
C ASN A 245 -12.51 25.36 6.81
N ASN A 246 -13.72 25.23 6.26
CA ASN A 246 -14.16 25.82 5.00
C ASN A 246 -13.31 25.42 3.79
N LYS A 247 -12.81 24.18 3.76
CA LYS A 247 -12.06 23.63 2.62
C LYS A 247 -12.87 22.58 1.89
N GLN A 248 -12.76 22.57 0.56
CA GLN A 248 -13.31 21.50 -0.26
C GLN A 248 -12.43 20.27 -0.22
N VAL A 249 -13.04 19.10 -0.40
CA VAL A 249 -12.38 17.80 -0.40
C VAL A 249 -12.62 17.09 -1.73
N ALA A 250 -11.56 16.57 -2.33
CA ALA A 250 -11.64 15.71 -3.50
C ALA A 250 -11.26 14.27 -3.13
N VAL A 251 -12.12 13.30 -3.44
CA VAL A 251 -11.85 11.87 -3.24
C VAL A 251 -11.68 11.21 -4.62
N LEU A 252 -10.47 10.81 -4.91
CA LEU A 252 -10.09 10.22 -6.19
C LEU A 252 -10.06 8.69 -6.09
N VAL A 253 -10.83 8.03 -6.95
CA VAL A 253 -10.93 6.57 -7.00
C VAL A 253 -10.73 6.03 -8.43
N PRO A 254 -10.21 4.80 -8.62
CA PRO A 254 -9.87 4.31 -9.95
C PRO A 254 -11.06 3.90 -10.80
N THR A 255 -12.20 3.55 -10.21
CA THR A 255 -13.35 3.02 -10.93
C THR A 255 -14.64 3.78 -10.62
N THR A 256 -15.57 3.75 -11.58
CA THR A 256 -16.90 4.37 -11.42
C THR A 256 -17.76 3.69 -10.36
N VAL A 257 -17.56 2.40 -10.15
CA VAL A 257 -18.27 1.63 -9.11
C VAL A 257 -17.81 2.07 -7.73
N LEU A 258 -16.49 2.18 -7.52
CA LEU A 258 -15.93 2.68 -6.27
C LEU A 258 -16.36 4.13 -6.00
N ALA A 259 -16.41 4.99 -7.02
CA ALA A 259 -16.89 6.36 -6.86
C ALA A 259 -18.34 6.40 -6.30
N PHE A 260 -19.22 5.56 -6.83
CA PHE A 260 -20.59 5.49 -6.35
C PHE A 260 -20.71 4.84 -4.96
N GLN A 261 -19.88 3.83 -4.68
CA GLN A 261 -19.82 3.20 -3.35
C GLN A 261 -19.35 4.19 -2.29
N HIS A 262 -18.27 4.91 -2.54
CA HIS A 262 -17.80 5.95 -1.62
C HIS A 262 -18.80 7.07 -1.46
N PHE A 263 -19.44 7.52 -2.55
CA PHE A 263 -20.51 8.51 -2.48
C PHE A 263 -21.61 8.09 -1.50
N LYS A 264 -22.12 6.87 -1.61
CA LYS A 264 -23.13 6.36 -0.68
C LYS A 264 -22.61 6.31 0.76
N THR A 265 -21.38 5.84 0.96
CA THR A 265 -20.78 5.72 2.30
C THR A 265 -20.61 7.09 2.95
N PHE A 266 -20.02 8.06 2.23
CA PHE A 266 -19.83 9.42 2.71
C PHE A 266 -21.18 10.12 2.97
N SER A 267 -22.12 10.07 2.02
CA SER A 267 -23.44 10.68 2.18
C SER A 267 -24.21 10.10 3.37
N ASN A 268 -24.18 8.78 3.56
CA ASN A 268 -24.87 8.17 4.69
C ASN A 268 -24.21 8.52 6.03
N ARG A 269 -22.87 8.60 6.07
CA ARG A 269 -22.12 8.89 7.29
C ARG A 269 -22.27 10.35 7.71
N LEU A 270 -22.41 11.25 6.73
CA LEU A 270 -22.47 12.69 6.94
C LEU A 270 -23.90 13.26 6.84
N LYS A 271 -24.93 12.41 6.76
CA LYS A 271 -26.33 12.83 6.53
C LYS A 271 -26.88 13.80 7.58
N ASP A 272 -26.41 13.69 8.82
CA ASP A 272 -26.87 14.49 9.95
C ASP A 272 -26.06 15.78 10.13
N PHE A 273 -25.10 16.03 9.24
CA PHE A 273 -24.23 17.20 9.24
C PHE A 273 -24.48 18.09 8.02
N PRO A 274 -24.24 19.40 8.11
CA PRO A 274 -24.45 20.34 7.02
C PRO A 274 -23.35 20.25 5.95
N VAL A 275 -23.21 19.10 5.31
CA VAL A 275 -22.17 18.79 4.32
C VAL A 275 -22.79 18.32 3.02
N THR A 276 -22.40 18.96 1.91
CA THR A 276 -22.86 18.61 0.58
C THR A 276 -21.86 17.68 -0.09
N VAL A 277 -22.30 16.43 -0.34
CA VAL A 277 -21.48 15.40 -1.01
C VAL A 277 -22.07 15.11 -2.38
N ASP A 278 -21.24 15.13 -3.43
CA ASP A 278 -21.64 14.68 -4.76
C ASP A 278 -20.53 13.84 -5.44
N TYR A 279 -20.84 13.23 -6.58
CA TYR A 279 -19.90 12.40 -7.30
C TYR A 279 -19.90 12.68 -8.80
N LEU A 280 -18.72 12.56 -9.42
CA LEU A 280 -18.50 12.76 -10.84
C LEU A 280 -17.95 11.48 -11.49
N ASN A 281 -18.78 10.85 -12.35
CA ASN A 281 -18.38 9.69 -13.09
C ASN A 281 -18.94 9.69 -14.53
N ARG A 282 -18.61 8.64 -15.32
CA ARG A 282 -19.05 8.54 -16.72
C ARG A 282 -20.56 8.32 -16.89
N PHE A 283 -21.26 7.85 -15.85
CA PHE A 283 -22.70 7.53 -15.93
C PHE A 283 -23.59 8.77 -15.77
N ARG A 284 -23.08 9.87 -15.23
CA ARG A 284 -23.78 11.15 -15.21
C ARG A 284 -23.93 11.70 -16.62
N THR A 285 -25.07 12.28 -16.92
CA THR A 285 -25.32 12.98 -18.18
C THR A 285 -24.42 14.21 -18.32
N THR A 286 -24.22 14.70 -19.54
CA THR A 286 -23.42 15.91 -19.78
C THR A 286 -23.99 17.12 -19.06
N LYS A 287 -25.33 17.23 -18.98
CA LYS A 287 -26.02 18.32 -18.27
C LYS A 287 -25.74 18.29 -16.78
N GLU A 288 -25.88 17.11 -16.16
CA GLU A 288 -25.56 16.90 -14.73
C GLU A 288 -24.10 17.20 -14.42
N LYS A 289 -23.17 16.72 -15.28
CA LYS A 289 -21.74 16.99 -15.10
C LYS A 289 -21.43 18.48 -15.11
N ASN A 290 -22.02 19.22 -16.03
CA ASN A 290 -21.80 20.66 -16.12
C ASN A 290 -22.37 21.38 -14.90
N LEU A 291 -23.53 20.95 -14.38
CA LEU A 291 -24.12 21.50 -13.17
C LEU A 291 -23.21 21.25 -11.96
N ILE A 292 -22.77 19.99 -11.75
CA ILE A 292 -21.86 19.60 -10.66
C ILE A 292 -20.55 20.40 -10.72
N ILE A 293 -19.96 20.55 -11.92
CA ILE A 293 -18.73 21.34 -12.09
C ILE A 293 -18.99 22.81 -11.73
N HIS A 294 -20.12 23.37 -12.13
CA HIS A 294 -20.48 24.75 -11.79
C HIS A 294 -20.63 24.93 -10.28
N GLU A 295 -21.40 24.07 -9.61
CA GLU A 295 -21.62 24.12 -8.16
C GLU A 295 -20.32 23.89 -7.38
N LEU A 296 -19.43 23.01 -7.86
CA LEU A 296 -18.12 22.78 -7.29
C LEU A 296 -17.23 24.04 -7.38
N ASN A 297 -17.24 24.69 -8.55
CA ASN A 297 -16.47 25.93 -8.78
C ASN A 297 -17.01 27.11 -7.94
N GLU A 298 -18.30 27.12 -7.63
CA GLU A 298 -18.91 28.10 -6.72
C GLU A 298 -18.66 27.79 -5.25
N GLY A 299 -18.21 26.58 -4.93
CA GLY A 299 -17.99 26.12 -3.55
C GLY A 299 -19.27 25.69 -2.83
N LYS A 300 -20.30 25.26 -3.57
CA LYS A 300 -21.54 24.70 -3.03
C LYS A 300 -21.43 23.20 -2.70
N ILE A 301 -20.44 22.53 -3.29
CA ILE A 301 -20.14 21.12 -3.01
C ILE A 301 -18.90 21.08 -2.14
N ASP A 302 -19.01 20.46 -0.96
CA ASP A 302 -17.93 20.31 0.01
C ASP A 302 -17.06 19.12 -0.31
N ILE A 303 -17.67 17.98 -0.65
CA ILE A 303 -16.96 16.74 -1.02
C ILE A 303 -17.35 16.32 -2.43
N ILE A 304 -16.37 16.20 -3.30
CA ILE A 304 -16.56 15.61 -4.62
C ILE A 304 -15.83 14.28 -4.74
N ILE A 305 -16.52 13.23 -5.13
CA ILE A 305 -15.95 11.88 -5.29
C ILE A 305 -15.97 11.52 -6.76
N GLY A 306 -14.82 11.08 -7.30
CA GLY A 306 -14.80 10.75 -8.73
C GLY A 306 -13.55 10.02 -9.19
N THR A 307 -13.55 9.73 -10.48
CA THR A 307 -12.42 9.10 -11.15
C THR A 307 -11.44 10.17 -11.65
N HIS A 308 -10.48 9.77 -12.48
CA HIS A 308 -9.52 10.67 -13.12
C HIS A 308 -10.16 11.91 -13.81
N GLN A 309 -11.47 11.93 -13.98
CA GLN A 309 -12.20 13.11 -14.49
C GLN A 309 -12.08 14.32 -13.55
N LEU A 310 -11.91 14.10 -12.24
CA LEU A 310 -11.69 15.17 -11.26
C LEU A 310 -10.39 15.95 -11.50
N ILE A 311 -9.44 15.35 -12.21
CA ILE A 311 -8.14 15.96 -12.50
C ILE A 311 -8.14 16.61 -13.90
N ASN A 312 -9.30 16.96 -14.41
CA ASN A 312 -9.40 17.62 -15.71
C ASN A 312 -9.26 19.14 -15.53
N ASN A 313 -8.60 19.80 -16.46
CA ASN A 313 -8.38 21.25 -16.49
C ASN A 313 -9.68 22.10 -16.50
N LYS A 314 -10.85 21.47 -16.69
CA LYS A 314 -12.16 22.11 -16.61
C LYS A 314 -12.70 22.29 -15.20
N ILE A 315 -12.10 21.63 -14.23
CA ILE A 315 -12.52 21.69 -12.82
C ILE A 315 -11.58 22.64 -12.08
N ASN A 316 -12.15 23.74 -11.60
CA ASN A 316 -11.46 24.72 -10.79
C ASN A 316 -12.10 24.71 -9.41
N PHE A 317 -11.45 24.09 -8.44
CA PHE A 317 -11.92 24.14 -7.07
C PHE A 317 -11.80 25.55 -6.50
N LYS A 318 -12.83 26.02 -5.81
CA LYS A 318 -12.79 27.32 -5.16
C LYS A 318 -11.79 27.37 -4.01
N ASN A 319 -11.76 26.31 -3.21
CA ASN A 319 -10.91 26.26 -2.01
C ASN A 319 -10.56 24.82 -1.62
N LEU A 320 -9.91 24.07 -2.55
CA LEU A 320 -9.50 22.68 -2.28
C LEU A 320 -8.44 22.64 -1.19
N GLY A 321 -8.69 21.91 -0.09
CA GLY A 321 -7.77 21.74 1.02
C GLY A 321 -7.25 20.31 1.18
N LEU A 322 -8.07 19.31 0.86
CA LEU A 322 -7.72 17.91 1.05
C LEU A 322 -7.96 17.08 -0.21
N LEU A 323 -6.98 16.28 -0.58
CA LEU A 323 -7.09 15.30 -1.66
C LEU A 323 -6.90 13.88 -1.11
N ILE A 324 -7.95 13.09 -1.12
CA ILE A 324 -7.93 11.68 -0.74
C ILE A 324 -7.80 10.83 -1.99
N VAL A 325 -6.83 9.93 -2.02
CA VAL A 325 -6.60 9.01 -3.16
C VAL A 325 -6.75 7.58 -2.68
N ASP A 326 -7.77 6.88 -3.15
CA ASP A 326 -7.96 5.46 -2.84
C ASP A 326 -7.43 4.59 -3.98
N GLU A 327 -6.79 3.46 -3.63
CA GLU A 327 -6.24 2.49 -4.58
C GLU A 327 -5.27 3.12 -5.61
N GLU A 328 -4.34 3.96 -5.18
CA GLU A 328 -3.41 4.72 -6.04
C GLU A 328 -2.65 3.82 -7.04
N GLN A 329 -2.38 2.55 -6.68
CA GLN A 329 -1.67 1.60 -7.54
C GLN A 329 -2.41 1.30 -8.85
N LYS A 330 -3.73 1.49 -8.90
CA LYS A 330 -4.56 1.26 -10.10
C LYS A 330 -4.53 2.42 -11.09
N PHE A 331 -3.97 3.58 -10.72
CA PHE A 331 -3.85 4.73 -11.62
C PHE A 331 -2.64 4.61 -12.55
N GLY A 332 -2.82 5.03 -13.79
CA GLY A 332 -1.75 5.13 -14.78
C GLY A 332 -0.76 6.26 -14.48
N VAL A 333 0.41 6.22 -15.11
CA VAL A 333 1.50 7.19 -14.91
C VAL A 333 1.06 8.63 -15.11
N SER A 334 0.33 8.93 -16.18
CA SER A 334 -0.14 10.28 -16.50
C SER A 334 -1.11 10.86 -15.46
N VAL A 335 -1.94 10.00 -14.86
CA VAL A 335 -2.84 10.40 -13.78
C VAL A 335 -2.04 10.70 -12.51
N LYS A 336 -1.05 9.87 -12.20
CA LYS A 336 -0.16 10.08 -11.04
C LYS A 336 0.64 11.38 -11.16
N GLU A 337 1.09 11.74 -12.35
CA GLU A 337 1.77 13.03 -12.59
C GLU A 337 0.83 14.23 -12.34
N LYS A 338 -0.42 14.15 -12.80
CA LYS A 338 -1.42 15.20 -12.56
C LYS A 338 -1.80 15.29 -11.06
N ILE A 339 -1.93 14.16 -10.37
CA ILE A 339 -2.13 14.14 -8.91
C ILE A 339 -0.98 14.87 -8.21
N ARG A 340 0.26 14.64 -8.64
CA ARG A 340 1.43 15.31 -8.06
C ARG A 340 1.38 16.83 -8.24
N SER A 341 0.94 17.32 -9.40
CA SER A 341 0.81 18.77 -9.63
C SER A 341 -0.28 19.41 -8.76
N LEU A 342 -1.38 18.69 -8.47
CA LEU A 342 -2.41 19.15 -7.55
C LEU A 342 -1.92 19.16 -6.09
N LYS A 343 -1.10 18.18 -5.72
CA LYS A 343 -0.56 18.04 -4.35
C LYS A 343 0.39 19.16 -3.92
N GLU A 344 0.76 20.11 -4.75
CA GLU A 344 1.80 21.08 -4.40
C GLU A 344 1.49 21.95 -3.17
N ASN A 345 0.19 22.26 -2.92
CA ASN A 345 -0.25 23.13 -1.82
C ASN A 345 -1.42 22.53 -1.02
N ILE A 346 -1.76 21.26 -1.21
CA ILE A 346 -2.96 20.60 -0.69
C ILE A 346 -2.52 19.38 0.11
N ASP A 347 -3.23 19.09 1.20
CA ASP A 347 -3.06 17.91 2.04
C ASP A 347 -3.60 16.65 1.37
#